data_6446dfd1853d91c52cc37fa15f7ae0db
#
_entry.id   6446dfd1853d91c52cc37fa15f7ae0db
#
_cell.length_a   1.000
_cell.length_b   1.000
_cell.length_c   1.000
_cell.angle_alpha   90.00
_cell.angle_beta   90.00
_cell.angle_gamma   90.00
#
_symmetry.space_group_name_H-M   'P 1'
#
loop_
_entity.id
_entity.type
_entity.pdbx_description
1 polymer ?
#
loop_
_entity_poly.entity_id
_entity_poly.type
_entity_poly.pdbx_seq_one_letter_code
_entity_poly.pdbx_strand_id
1 'polypeptide(L)'
;MSYRLGPAARAAGHRLHVHDSLGSTNTEAMAQARPGETGPLWVVAHRQDAGRGRRGNSWASLPGNLAASVLWPVAGVAPEHLAELGFVAGLALVEALEAACGTLPDTASSSGTRSVKLKWPNDVLLGGAKLAGLLLEAETLPGGRRAVVVGFGVNVAAAPEGLPATSLAATGYAGGAEALLEHLSDLSLIHI
;
A
#
# COMPACT_ATOMS: atom_id res chain seq x y z
N MET A 1 -18.25 5.00 -0.40
CA MET A 1 -17.52 5.92 0.52
C MET A 1 -16.36 6.51 -0.26
N SER A 2 -15.87 7.71 0.08
CA SER A 2 -14.73 8.30 -0.62
C SER A 2 -13.45 8.08 0.19
N TYR A 3 -12.34 7.85 -0.50
CA TYR A 3 -11.03 7.77 0.13
C TYR A 3 -10.65 9.09 0.82
N ARG A 4 -9.99 8.96 1.96
CA ARG A 4 -9.38 10.06 2.71
C ARG A 4 -8.13 9.54 3.44
N LEU A 5 -7.21 10.44 3.72
CA LEU A 5 -6.06 10.13 4.57
C LEU A 5 -6.44 10.22 6.05
N GLY A 6 -5.71 9.56 6.87
CA GLY A 6 -5.82 9.65 8.31
C GLY A 6 -5.56 11.07 8.84
N PRO A 7 -6.03 11.39 10.05
CA PRO A 7 -5.92 12.74 10.60
C PRO A 7 -4.48 13.19 10.79
N ALA A 8 -3.57 12.30 11.20
CA ALA A 8 -2.15 12.63 11.39
C ALA A 8 -1.47 12.92 10.06
N ALA A 9 -1.72 12.10 9.01
CA ALA A 9 -1.19 12.32 7.68
C ALA A 9 -1.64 13.67 7.09
N ARG A 10 -2.93 14.00 7.26
CA ARG A 10 -3.44 15.31 6.82
C ARG A 10 -2.81 16.46 7.57
N ALA A 11 -2.66 16.34 8.88
CA ALA A 11 -2.02 17.37 9.72
C ALA A 11 -0.54 17.57 9.34
N ALA A 12 0.14 16.51 8.89
CA ALA A 12 1.52 16.56 8.38
C ALA A 12 1.62 17.04 6.93
N GLY A 13 0.52 17.48 6.31
CA GLY A 13 0.52 18.04 4.96
C GLY A 13 0.53 17.02 3.82
N HIS A 14 0.22 15.75 4.10
CA HIS A 14 0.02 14.76 3.03
C HIS A 14 -1.16 15.13 2.16
N ARG A 15 -1.02 14.93 0.86
CA ARG A 15 -2.06 15.17 -0.15
C ARG A 15 -2.55 13.86 -0.73
N LEU A 16 -3.77 13.86 -1.26
CA LEU A 16 -4.42 12.68 -1.82
C LEU A 16 -5.04 13.02 -3.18
N HIS A 17 -4.68 12.23 -4.18
CA HIS A 17 -5.36 12.20 -5.47
C HIS A 17 -6.09 10.86 -5.63
N VAL A 18 -7.40 10.92 -5.90
CA VAL A 18 -8.25 9.74 -6.09
C VAL A 18 -8.70 9.68 -7.54
N HIS A 19 -8.58 8.50 -8.13
CA HIS A 19 -8.94 8.23 -9.51
C HIS A 19 -9.97 7.08 -9.58
N ASP A 20 -10.96 7.20 -10.46
CA ASP A 20 -11.89 6.09 -10.71
C ASP A 20 -11.16 4.92 -11.39
N SER A 21 -10.31 5.23 -12.37
CA SER A 21 -9.48 4.25 -13.07
C SER A 21 -8.21 4.89 -13.60
N LEU A 22 -7.12 4.14 -13.59
CA LEU A 22 -5.85 4.49 -14.23
C LEU A 22 -5.03 3.23 -14.52
N GLY A 23 -3.93 3.36 -15.26
CA GLY A 23 -3.06 2.24 -15.57
C GLY A 23 -2.40 1.65 -14.32
N SER A 24 -1.71 2.48 -13.55
CA SER A 24 -1.03 2.08 -12.29
C SER A 24 -0.82 3.29 -11.39
N THR A 25 -1.16 3.16 -10.10
CA THR A 25 -0.96 4.21 -9.10
C THR A 25 0.51 4.60 -8.94
N ASN A 26 1.44 3.62 -9.05
CA ASN A 26 2.88 3.92 -9.05
C ASN A 26 3.30 4.75 -10.27
N THR A 27 2.79 4.39 -11.46
CA THR A 27 3.09 5.13 -12.68
C THR A 27 2.57 6.56 -12.60
N GLU A 28 1.36 6.75 -12.08
CA GLU A 28 0.77 8.08 -11.90
C GLU A 28 1.56 8.91 -10.88
N ALA A 29 1.87 8.34 -9.70
CA ALA A 29 2.67 9.03 -8.68
C ALA A 29 4.05 9.45 -9.23
N MET A 30 4.71 8.59 -10.00
CA MET A 30 5.98 8.92 -10.66
C MET A 30 5.81 10.00 -11.74
N ALA A 31 4.70 9.99 -12.48
CA ALA A 31 4.37 11.03 -13.46
C ALA A 31 4.18 12.40 -12.79
N GLN A 32 3.60 12.46 -11.59
CA GLN A 32 3.51 13.70 -10.80
C GLN A 32 4.89 14.20 -10.32
N ALA A 33 5.81 13.27 -10.00
CA ALA A 33 7.16 13.64 -9.57
C ALA A 33 7.98 14.35 -10.65
N ARG A 34 7.79 13.98 -11.93
CA ARG A 34 8.59 14.52 -13.04
C ARG A 34 8.48 16.04 -13.22
N PRO A 35 7.31 16.68 -13.20
CA PRO A 35 7.16 18.14 -13.33
C PRO A 35 7.54 18.90 -12.06
N GLY A 36 7.85 18.24 -10.94
CA GLY A 36 8.33 18.92 -9.75
C GLY A 36 7.69 18.55 -8.43
N GLU A 37 6.67 17.69 -8.44
CA GLU A 37 6.07 17.19 -7.19
C GLU A 37 7.11 16.41 -6.37
N THR A 38 7.19 16.71 -5.07
CA THR A 38 8.16 16.07 -4.15
C THR A 38 7.50 15.16 -3.12
N GLY A 39 6.17 15.21 -2.99
CA GLY A 39 5.42 14.51 -1.96
C GLY A 39 5.40 15.27 -0.61
N PRO A 40 4.87 14.68 0.44
CA PRO A 40 4.19 13.39 0.43
C PRO A 40 2.83 13.45 -0.30
N LEU A 41 2.71 12.67 -1.36
CA LEU A 41 1.49 12.61 -2.19
C LEU A 41 1.01 11.16 -2.32
N TRP A 42 -0.20 10.90 -1.88
CA TRP A 42 -0.89 9.63 -2.09
C TRP A 42 -1.69 9.67 -3.40
N VAL A 43 -1.56 8.62 -4.18
CA VAL A 43 -2.37 8.36 -5.38
C VAL A 43 -3.12 7.06 -5.16
N VAL A 44 -4.44 7.10 -5.28
CA VAL A 44 -5.32 5.95 -5.09
C VAL A 44 -6.21 5.77 -6.30
N ALA A 45 -6.48 4.54 -6.69
CA ALA A 45 -7.40 4.22 -7.75
C ALA A 45 -8.42 3.17 -7.31
N HIS A 46 -9.69 3.35 -7.69
CA HIS A 46 -10.71 2.32 -7.52
C HIS A 46 -10.44 1.12 -8.43
N ARG A 47 -9.78 1.35 -9.59
CA ARG A 47 -9.37 0.30 -10.53
C ARG A 47 -8.03 0.64 -11.19
N GLN A 48 -7.18 -0.38 -11.34
CA GLN A 48 -5.98 -0.31 -12.18
C GLN A 48 -6.16 -1.22 -13.41
N ASP A 49 -5.93 -0.66 -14.61
CA ASP A 49 -6.03 -1.41 -15.86
C ASP A 49 -4.71 -2.15 -16.20
N ALA A 50 -3.59 -1.70 -15.62
CA ALA A 50 -2.26 -2.26 -15.80
C ALA A 50 -1.49 -2.30 -14.46
N GLY A 51 -2.14 -2.82 -13.41
CA GLY A 51 -1.53 -2.96 -12.09
C GLY A 51 -0.24 -3.77 -12.15
N ARG A 52 0.80 -3.31 -11.46
CA ARG A 52 2.15 -3.87 -11.52
C ARG A 52 2.61 -4.44 -10.19
N GLY A 53 3.30 -5.56 -10.26
CA GLY A 53 4.11 -6.14 -9.20
C GLY A 53 5.59 -6.17 -9.59
N ARG A 54 6.41 -6.79 -8.76
CA ARG A 54 7.85 -6.93 -9.03
C ARG A 54 8.13 -7.85 -10.22
N ARG A 55 9.26 -7.60 -10.88
CA ARG A 55 9.79 -8.43 -12.00
C ARG A 55 8.82 -8.59 -13.17
N GLY A 56 8.00 -7.57 -13.42
CA GLY A 56 7.04 -7.59 -14.52
C GLY A 56 5.76 -8.38 -14.25
N ASN A 57 5.56 -8.92 -13.06
CA ASN A 57 4.29 -9.56 -12.71
C ASN A 57 3.16 -8.54 -12.69
N SER A 58 1.96 -8.95 -13.08
CA SER A 58 0.75 -8.14 -12.95
C SER A 58 0.22 -8.19 -11.52
N TRP A 59 -0.44 -7.10 -11.10
CA TRP A 59 -1.27 -7.05 -9.91
C TRP A 59 -2.74 -7.01 -10.30
N ALA A 60 -3.54 -7.97 -9.82
CA ALA A 60 -4.97 -8.03 -10.10
C ALA A 60 -5.71 -6.94 -9.31
N SER A 61 -6.34 -6.01 -10.01
CA SER A 61 -7.14 -4.94 -9.39
C SER A 61 -8.60 -5.36 -9.32
N LEU A 62 -8.97 -6.11 -8.27
CA LEU A 62 -10.34 -6.52 -8.04
C LEU A 62 -11.14 -5.40 -7.35
N PRO A 63 -12.45 -5.23 -7.64
CA PRO A 63 -13.29 -4.23 -7.00
C PRO A 63 -13.25 -4.31 -5.48
N GLY A 64 -13.19 -3.17 -4.79
CA GLY A 64 -13.14 -3.09 -3.33
C GLY A 64 -11.76 -3.39 -2.70
N ASN A 65 -10.76 -3.73 -3.51
CA ASN A 65 -9.39 -3.86 -3.05
C ASN A 65 -8.67 -2.52 -3.02
N LEU A 66 -7.65 -2.37 -2.18
CA LEU A 66 -6.84 -1.16 -2.12
C LEU A 66 -5.74 -1.21 -3.19
N ALA A 67 -5.69 -0.18 -4.02
CA ALA A 67 -4.57 0.15 -4.87
C ALA A 67 -4.15 1.59 -4.56
N ALA A 68 -3.05 1.75 -3.85
CA ALA A 68 -2.53 3.04 -3.41
C ALA A 68 -1.04 3.13 -3.64
N SER A 69 -0.54 4.33 -3.89
CA SER A 69 0.89 4.62 -3.95
C SER A 69 1.19 5.93 -3.23
N VAL A 70 2.33 6.02 -2.57
CA VAL A 70 2.82 7.26 -2.00
C VAL A 70 4.12 7.67 -2.69
N LEU A 71 4.14 8.90 -3.24
CA LEU A 71 5.36 9.60 -3.60
C LEU A 71 5.94 10.19 -2.32
N TRP A 72 7.14 9.75 -1.95
CA TRP A 72 7.76 10.12 -0.70
C TRP A 72 8.91 11.11 -0.91
N PRO A 73 9.01 12.17 -0.10
CA PRO A 73 10.14 13.10 -0.16
C PRO A 73 11.42 12.41 0.32
N VAL A 74 12.43 12.39 -0.55
CA VAL A 74 13.72 11.75 -0.28
C VAL A 74 14.91 12.73 -0.37
N ALA A 75 14.61 14.01 -0.21
CA ALA A 75 15.68 15.03 -0.17
C ALA A 75 16.62 14.75 1.02
N GLY A 76 17.92 14.64 0.74
CA GLY A 76 18.93 14.33 1.76
C GLY A 76 19.09 12.85 2.11
N VAL A 77 18.25 11.94 1.59
CA VAL A 77 18.42 10.50 1.80
C VAL A 77 19.49 9.97 0.86
N ALA A 78 20.48 9.27 1.40
CA ALA A 78 21.52 8.64 0.59
C ALA A 78 20.94 7.50 -0.29
N PRO A 79 21.45 7.30 -1.53
CA PRO A 79 20.90 6.31 -2.46
C PRO A 79 20.83 4.89 -1.91
N GLU A 80 21.83 4.51 -1.13
CA GLU A 80 21.94 3.21 -0.49
C GLU A 80 20.81 2.91 0.51
N HIS A 81 20.21 3.96 1.10
CA HIS A 81 19.12 3.83 2.07
C HIS A 81 17.73 3.85 1.43
N LEU A 82 17.62 4.15 0.13
CA LEU A 82 16.30 4.20 -0.52
C LEU A 82 15.58 2.85 -0.49
N ALA A 83 16.31 1.75 -0.55
CA ALA A 83 15.71 0.41 -0.49
C ALA A 83 15.14 0.09 0.89
N GLU A 84 15.64 0.73 1.96
CA GLU A 84 15.16 0.55 3.33
C GLU A 84 13.72 1.07 3.49
N LEU A 85 13.31 2.06 2.69
CA LEU A 85 11.94 2.55 2.67
C LEU A 85 10.91 1.45 2.36
N GLY A 86 11.32 0.41 1.62
CA GLY A 86 10.48 -0.76 1.37
C GLY A 86 10.19 -1.56 2.64
N PHE A 87 11.16 -1.68 3.56
CA PHE A 87 10.95 -2.35 4.85
C PHE A 87 10.06 -1.53 5.75
N VAL A 88 10.32 -0.24 5.83
CA VAL A 88 9.57 0.70 6.67
C VAL A 88 8.10 0.74 6.23
N ALA A 89 7.85 0.83 4.92
CA ALA A 89 6.51 0.75 4.35
C ALA A 89 5.86 -0.61 4.62
N GLY A 90 6.64 -1.69 4.60
CA GLY A 90 6.18 -3.03 4.94
C GLY A 90 5.72 -3.13 6.40
N LEU A 91 6.45 -2.55 7.34
CA LEU A 91 6.08 -2.50 8.75
C LEU A 91 4.79 -1.70 8.95
N ALA A 92 4.69 -0.50 8.37
CA ALA A 92 3.48 0.32 8.43
C ALA A 92 2.26 -0.44 7.90
N LEU A 93 2.43 -1.17 6.79
CA LEU A 93 1.35 -1.98 6.22
C LEU A 93 0.96 -3.15 7.15
N VAL A 94 1.93 -3.85 7.73
CA VAL A 94 1.66 -4.95 8.68
C VAL A 94 0.87 -4.44 9.87
N GLU A 95 1.28 -3.34 10.49
CA GLU A 95 0.57 -2.74 11.63
C GLU A 95 -0.85 -2.29 11.26
N ALA A 96 -1.04 -1.68 10.08
CA ALA A 96 -2.37 -1.31 9.60
C ALA A 96 -3.27 -2.54 9.41
N LEU A 97 -2.72 -3.63 8.90
CA LEU A 97 -3.44 -4.89 8.69
C LEU A 97 -3.71 -5.62 10.01
N GLU A 98 -2.79 -5.61 10.96
CA GLU A 98 -3.00 -6.16 12.30
C GLU A 98 -4.10 -5.41 13.05
N ALA A 99 -4.11 -4.07 12.98
CA ALA A 99 -5.18 -3.26 13.54
C ALA A 99 -6.53 -3.58 12.90
N ALA A 100 -6.58 -3.75 11.58
CA ALA A 100 -7.77 -4.16 10.85
C ALA A 100 -8.24 -5.58 11.25
N CYS A 101 -7.32 -6.51 11.44
CA CYS A 101 -7.62 -7.88 11.88
C CYS A 101 -7.98 -7.95 13.38
N GLY A 102 -7.36 -7.12 14.22
CA GLY A 102 -7.58 -7.11 15.68
C GLY A 102 -8.96 -6.60 16.10
N THR A 103 -9.67 -5.90 15.22
CA THR A 103 -11.07 -5.45 15.46
C THR A 103 -12.10 -6.56 15.26
N LEU A 104 -11.65 -7.76 14.89
CA LEU A 104 -12.55 -8.88 14.58
C LEU A 104 -12.84 -9.70 15.84
N PRO A 105 -14.12 -10.12 16.06
CA PRO A 105 -14.45 -11.00 17.15
C PRO A 105 -13.71 -12.35 16.99
N ASP A 106 -13.24 -12.88 18.10
CA ASP A 106 -12.47 -14.13 18.22
C ASP A 106 -13.37 -15.39 18.00
N THR A 107 -14.22 -15.36 16.98
CA THR A 107 -15.29 -16.36 16.79
C THR A 107 -14.86 -17.63 16.05
N ALA A 108 -13.60 -17.84 15.78
CA ALA A 108 -13.10 -19.05 15.13
C ALA A 108 -11.79 -19.54 15.71
N SER A 109 -11.79 -19.90 16.99
CA SER A 109 -10.70 -20.64 17.57
C SER A 109 -10.88 -22.14 17.30
N SER A 110 -10.21 -22.61 16.27
CA SER A 110 -9.59 -23.93 16.33
C SER A 110 -8.30 -23.87 15.51
N SER A 111 -7.18 -23.75 16.21
CA SER A 111 -5.81 -24.04 15.75
C SER A 111 -5.27 -23.27 14.52
N GLY A 112 -5.19 -21.94 14.59
CA GLY A 112 -4.42 -21.22 13.57
C GLY A 112 -4.39 -19.74 13.86
N THR A 113 -3.34 -19.26 14.48
CA THR A 113 -3.10 -17.82 14.73
C THR A 113 -3.29 -17.05 13.42
N ARG A 114 -4.22 -16.09 13.40
CA ARG A 114 -4.35 -15.10 12.31
C ARG A 114 -3.14 -14.15 12.32
N SER A 115 -1.98 -14.71 12.03
CA SER A 115 -0.71 -13.98 12.07
C SER A 115 -0.51 -13.29 10.74
N VAL A 116 -0.49 -11.96 10.76
CA VAL A 116 0.01 -11.14 9.65
C VAL A 116 1.53 -11.22 9.69
N LYS A 117 2.15 -11.54 8.56
CA LYS A 117 3.61 -11.69 8.45
C LYS A 117 4.14 -11.02 7.22
N LEU A 118 5.20 -10.23 7.37
CA LEU A 118 5.98 -9.73 6.25
C LEU A 118 6.80 -10.89 5.67
N LYS A 119 6.56 -11.22 4.40
CA LYS A 119 7.39 -12.12 3.61
C LYS A 119 8.31 -11.28 2.75
N TRP A 120 9.56 -11.18 3.18
CA TRP A 120 10.54 -10.41 2.43
C TRP A 120 10.66 -10.91 0.97
N PRO A 121 10.83 -10.00 0.00
CA PRO A 121 11.08 -8.57 0.21
C PRO A 121 9.83 -7.67 0.12
N ASN A 122 8.63 -8.18 -0.21
CA ASN A 122 7.53 -7.30 -0.61
C ASN A 122 6.12 -7.88 -0.49
N ASP A 123 5.96 -9.03 0.14
CA ASP A 123 4.65 -9.65 0.31
C ASP A 123 4.24 -9.61 1.79
N VAL A 124 2.96 -9.41 2.05
CA VAL A 124 2.36 -9.62 3.37
C VAL A 124 1.42 -10.80 3.29
N LEU A 125 1.59 -11.73 4.23
CA LEU A 125 0.81 -12.95 4.34
C LEU A 125 -0.12 -12.90 5.54
N LEU A 126 -1.29 -13.51 5.41
CA LEU A 126 -2.21 -13.80 6.49
C LEU A 126 -2.49 -15.30 6.49
N GLY A 127 -2.16 -16.00 7.60
CA GLY A 127 -2.31 -17.44 7.66
C GLY A 127 -1.53 -18.22 6.59
N GLY A 128 -0.43 -17.66 6.09
CA GLY A 128 0.39 -18.25 5.03
C GLY A 128 -0.05 -17.92 3.60
N ALA A 129 -1.25 -17.35 3.40
CA ALA A 129 -1.74 -16.92 2.08
C ALA A 129 -1.44 -15.42 1.84
N LYS A 130 -1.19 -15.03 0.58
CA LYS A 130 -0.86 -13.65 0.23
C LYS A 130 -2.06 -12.72 0.42
N LEU A 131 -1.91 -11.74 1.32
CA LEU A 131 -2.90 -10.70 1.57
C LEU A 131 -2.58 -9.41 0.83
N ALA A 132 -1.28 -9.04 0.77
CA ALA A 132 -0.86 -7.79 0.18
C ALA A 132 0.51 -7.90 -0.50
N GLY A 133 0.81 -6.92 -1.34
CA GLY A 133 2.12 -6.75 -1.95
C GLY A 133 2.54 -5.30 -2.01
N LEU A 134 3.85 -5.04 -1.90
CA LEU A 134 4.46 -3.73 -2.03
C LEU A 134 5.30 -3.64 -3.29
N LEU A 135 5.37 -2.43 -3.88
CA LEU A 135 6.24 -2.15 -5.01
C LEU A 135 6.95 -0.80 -4.82
N LEU A 136 8.21 -0.84 -4.41
CA LEU A 136 9.05 0.36 -4.37
C LEU A 136 9.70 0.57 -5.72
N GLU A 137 9.57 1.78 -6.25
CA GLU A 137 10.23 2.24 -7.47
C GLU A 137 10.94 3.56 -7.20
N ALA A 138 12.14 3.72 -7.74
CA ALA A 138 12.93 4.94 -7.65
C ALA A 138 13.39 5.38 -9.03
N GLU A 139 13.35 6.69 -9.29
CA GLU A 139 13.79 7.30 -10.55
C GLU A 139 14.69 8.50 -10.25
N THR A 140 15.80 8.61 -11.00
CA THR A 140 16.61 9.84 -11.00
C THR A 140 16.07 10.75 -12.09
N LEU A 141 15.55 11.89 -11.68
CA LEU A 141 14.93 12.90 -12.53
C LEU A 141 15.97 13.93 -13.03
N PRO A 142 15.64 14.75 -14.05
CA PRO A 142 16.50 15.85 -14.49
C PRO A 142 16.97 16.74 -13.33
N GLY A 143 18.22 17.16 -13.40
CA GLY A 143 18.86 17.93 -12.31
C GLY A 143 19.35 17.09 -11.13
N GLY A 144 19.34 15.75 -11.24
CA GLY A 144 19.82 14.84 -10.19
C GLY A 144 18.84 14.65 -9.03
N ARG A 145 17.64 15.21 -9.12
CA ARG A 145 16.57 15.00 -8.14
C ARG A 145 16.10 13.55 -8.17
N ARG A 146 15.88 12.96 -7.01
CA ARG A 146 15.36 11.60 -6.89
C ARG A 146 13.89 11.61 -6.50
N ALA A 147 13.13 10.69 -7.07
CA ALA A 147 11.77 10.39 -6.68
C ALA A 147 11.67 8.92 -6.25
N VAL A 148 10.97 8.68 -5.16
CA VAL A 148 10.67 7.33 -4.67
C VAL A 148 9.17 7.21 -4.51
N VAL A 149 8.64 6.13 -5.07
CA VAL A 149 7.22 5.77 -4.97
C VAL A 149 7.12 4.39 -4.34
N VAL A 150 6.28 4.28 -3.32
CA VAL A 150 5.93 3.00 -2.70
C VAL A 150 4.48 2.69 -2.99
N GLY A 151 4.24 1.61 -3.72
CA GLY A 151 2.91 1.10 -4.03
C GLY A 151 2.47 0.04 -3.04
N PHE A 152 1.20 0.08 -2.69
CA PHE A 152 0.49 -0.85 -1.82
C PHE A 152 -0.69 -1.46 -2.58
N GLY A 153 -0.65 -2.77 -2.81
CA GLY A 153 -1.78 -3.54 -3.27
C GLY A 153 -2.29 -4.43 -2.15
N VAL A 154 -3.54 -4.28 -1.73
CA VAL A 154 -4.09 -5.09 -0.64
C VAL A 154 -5.41 -5.74 -1.08
N ASN A 155 -5.51 -7.04 -0.88
CA ASN A 155 -6.74 -7.80 -1.06
C ASN A 155 -7.69 -7.52 0.11
N VAL A 156 -8.49 -6.47 0.00
CA VAL A 156 -9.46 -6.10 1.06
C VAL A 156 -10.76 -6.88 0.88
N ALA A 157 -11.44 -6.69 -0.24
CA ALA A 157 -12.73 -7.30 -0.50
C ALA A 157 -12.62 -8.71 -1.08
N ALA A 158 -11.66 -8.96 -1.96
CA ALA A 158 -11.52 -10.23 -2.67
C ALA A 158 -10.05 -10.58 -2.93
N ALA A 159 -9.75 -11.87 -3.00
CA ALA A 159 -8.47 -12.40 -3.46
C ALA A 159 -8.60 -12.98 -4.87
N PRO A 160 -7.53 -12.94 -5.70
CA PRO A 160 -7.55 -13.56 -7.01
C PRO A 160 -7.69 -15.08 -6.91
N GLU A 161 -8.53 -15.66 -7.76
CA GLU A 161 -8.74 -17.10 -7.84
C GLU A 161 -7.49 -17.84 -8.38
N GLY A 162 -7.32 -19.08 -7.99
CA GLY A 162 -6.24 -19.96 -8.48
C GLY A 162 -4.84 -19.62 -7.92
N LEU A 163 -4.73 -18.65 -7.01
CA LEU A 163 -3.48 -18.29 -6.35
C LEU A 163 -3.57 -18.56 -4.83
N PRO A 164 -2.43 -18.83 -4.15
CA PRO A 164 -2.40 -18.94 -2.69
C PRO A 164 -2.53 -17.54 -2.05
N ALA A 165 -3.71 -16.93 -2.19
CA ALA A 165 -4.02 -15.59 -1.73
C ALA A 165 -5.28 -15.58 -0.85
N THR A 166 -5.41 -14.56 -0.02
CA THR A 166 -6.56 -14.31 0.85
C THR A 166 -6.93 -12.84 0.82
N SER A 167 -8.05 -12.48 1.44
CA SER A 167 -8.51 -11.10 1.61
C SER A 167 -8.88 -10.81 3.06
N LEU A 168 -8.94 -9.53 3.43
CA LEU A 168 -9.44 -9.11 4.74
C LEU A 168 -10.91 -9.49 4.94
N ALA A 169 -11.73 -9.42 3.90
CA ALA A 169 -13.13 -9.83 3.96
C ALA A 169 -13.29 -11.30 4.37
N ALA A 170 -12.36 -12.19 3.97
CA ALA A 170 -12.35 -13.59 4.39
C ALA A 170 -12.13 -13.76 5.90
N THR A 171 -11.69 -12.73 6.61
CA THR A 171 -11.54 -12.71 8.07
C THR A 171 -12.72 -12.10 8.80
N GLY A 172 -13.71 -11.56 8.07
CA GLY A 172 -14.84 -10.82 8.63
C GLY A 172 -14.61 -9.31 8.73
N TYR A 173 -13.50 -8.76 8.20
CA TYR A 173 -13.27 -7.34 8.17
C TYR A 173 -14.31 -6.61 7.29
N ALA A 174 -14.96 -5.60 7.86
CA ALA A 174 -16.02 -4.83 7.20
C ALA A 174 -15.64 -3.36 6.91
N GLY A 175 -14.43 -2.93 7.26
CA GLY A 175 -14.02 -1.52 7.17
C GLY A 175 -13.77 -1.00 5.76
N GLY A 176 -13.56 -1.87 4.78
CA GLY A 176 -13.28 -1.51 3.39
C GLY A 176 -11.86 -0.97 3.16
N ALA A 177 -11.56 -0.70 1.90
CA ALA A 177 -10.25 -0.17 1.48
C ALA A 177 -10.02 1.26 1.95
N GLU A 178 -11.09 2.03 2.11
CA GLU A 178 -11.05 3.43 2.57
C GLU A 178 -10.57 3.52 4.02
N ALA A 179 -11.12 2.72 4.92
CA ALA A 179 -10.70 2.70 6.32
C ALA A 179 -9.28 2.19 6.47
N LEU A 180 -8.88 1.20 5.66
CA LEU A 180 -7.51 0.72 5.67
C LEU A 180 -6.52 1.81 5.22
N LEU A 181 -6.86 2.61 4.21
CA LEU A 181 -6.01 3.71 3.77
C LEU A 181 -5.83 4.77 4.86
N GLU A 182 -6.88 5.10 5.62
CA GLU A 182 -6.78 6.03 6.74
C GLU A 182 -5.72 5.56 7.76
N HIS A 183 -5.81 4.32 8.21
CA HIS A 183 -4.84 3.76 9.14
C HIS A 183 -3.44 3.69 8.55
N LEU A 184 -3.30 3.18 7.32
CA LEU A 184 -2.02 3.04 6.65
C LEU A 184 -1.31 4.39 6.47
N SER A 185 -2.06 5.45 6.10
CA SER A 185 -1.47 6.77 5.89
C SER A 185 -0.95 7.40 7.18
N ASP A 186 -1.61 7.19 8.31
CA ASP A 186 -1.14 7.67 9.61
C ASP A 186 0.08 6.89 10.10
N LEU A 187 0.08 5.56 9.96
CA LEU A 187 1.20 4.71 10.37
C LEU A 187 2.45 4.93 9.51
N SER A 188 2.29 5.28 8.22
CA SER A 188 3.42 5.58 7.35
C SER A 188 4.25 6.76 7.85
N LEU A 189 3.65 7.72 8.56
CA LEU A 189 4.36 8.84 9.18
C LEU A 189 5.29 8.43 10.32
N ILE A 190 4.89 7.40 11.07
CA ILE A 190 5.64 6.95 12.26
C ILE A 190 6.91 6.24 11.82
N HIS A 191 6.85 5.51 10.71
CA HIS A 191 7.92 4.64 10.25
C HIS A 191 8.78 5.25 9.13
N ILE A 192 8.22 6.12 8.31
CA ILE A 192 8.92 6.74 7.19
C ILE A 192 9.25 8.18 7.49
#